data_bd19d65ffa7ebc7fabae9d769c745667
#
_entry.id   bd19d65ffa7ebc7fabae9d769c745667
#
_cell.length_a   1.000
_cell.length_b   1.000
_cell.length_c   1.000
_cell.angle_alpha   90.00
_cell.angle_beta   90.00
_cell.angle_gamma   90.00
#
_symmetry.space_group_name_H-M   'P 1'
#
loop_
_entity.id
_entity.type
_entity.pdbx_description
1 polymer ?
#
loop_
_entity_poly.entity_id
_entity_poly.type
_entity_poly.pdbx_seq_one_letter_code
_entity_poly.pdbx_strand_id
1 'polypeptide(L)'
;LPMVLPLTEELHMSDHHTYKKVDLVGSSTVSIDDAIKNAIAEAAKTIQNLEWFEVTETRGHIENGQVGHFQVTLKVGFRITNS
;
A
#
# COMPACT_ATOMS: atom_id res chain seq x y z
N LEU A 1 -19.12 -0.73 31.89
CA LEU A 1 -18.77 -0.97 31.48
C LEU A 1 -18.47 -1.10 30.94
N PRO A 2 -18.29 -0.81 30.97
CA PRO A 2 -17.68 -1.03 30.35
C PRO A 2 -17.22 -1.41 29.72
N MET A 3 -17.03 -1.22 29.81
CA MET A 3 -16.50 -1.73 29.27
C MET A 3 -16.22 -2.13 28.67
N VAL A 4 -16.19 -1.85 28.95
CA VAL A 4 -15.75 -2.47 28.46
C VAL A 4 -15.40 -2.90 27.84
N LEU A 5 -15.23 -2.57 28.08
CA LEU A 5 -14.68 -3.20 27.60
C LEU A 5 -14.27 -3.57 27.10
N PRO A 6 -14.16 -3.43 27.26
CA PRO A 6 -13.48 -3.98 26.84
C PRO A 6 -12.95 -4.39 26.39
N LEU A 7 -12.80 -4.23 26.59
CA LEU A 7 -12.19 -4.87 26.29
C LEU A 7 -11.79 -5.33 25.72
N THR A 8 -11.70 -5.13 25.79
CA THR A 8 -11.24 -5.77 25.35
C THR A 8 -10.88 -6.24 24.82
N GLU A 9 -10.80 -6.07 25.00
CA GLU A 9 -10.39 -6.67 24.67
C GLU A 9 -10.09 -7.22 24.29
N GLU A 10 -10.19 -7.11 24.58
CA GLU A 10 -9.80 -7.75 24.30
C GLU A 10 -9.51 -8.22 23.80
N LEU A 11 -9.48 -8.20 24.12
CA LEU A 11 -9.01 -8.67 23.60
C LEU A 11 -8.67 -9.09 22.89
N HIS A 12 -8.43 -8.98 22.88
CA HIS A 12 -7.89 -9.50 22.14
C HIS A 12 -6.71 -9.66 21.66
N MET A 13 -6.24 -9.90 21.77
CA MET A 13 -5.05 -10.25 21.34
C MET A 13 -4.92 -10.18 19.93
N SER A 14 -5.88 -10.53 19.26
CA SER A 14 -5.92 -10.46 17.83
C SER A 14 -5.78 -9.03 17.33
N ASP A 15 -5.79 -8.05 18.22
CA ASP A 15 -5.62 -6.65 17.87
C ASP A 15 -4.17 -6.24 17.74
N HIS A 16 -3.25 -7.12 18.06
CA HIS A 16 -1.84 -6.79 18.09
C HIS A 16 -1.12 -7.46 16.93
N HIS A 17 -1.36 -6.92 15.76
CA HIS A 17 -0.75 -7.46 14.55
C HIS A 17 0.56 -6.74 14.24
N THR A 18 1.45 -7.45 13.60
CA THR A 18 2.70 -6.87 13.12
C THR A 18 2.57 -6.68 11.61
N TYR A 19 3.08 -5.57 11.15
CA TYR A 19 3.02 -5.20 9.74
C TYR A 19 4.41 -4.98 9.19
N LYS A 20 4.53 -5.16 7.90
CA LYS A 20 5.77 -4.90 7.19
C LYS A 20 5.45 -4.00 6.02
N LYS A 21 6.40 -3.17 5.63
CA LYS A 21 6.21 -2.29 4.48
C LYS A 21 7.28 -2.60 3.44
N VAL A 22 6.91 -2.56 2.19
CA VAL A 22 7.85 -2.72 1.09
C VAL A 22 7.63 -1.59 0.10
N ASP A 23 8.71 -1.23 -0.60
CA ASP A 23 8.68 -0.18 -1.60
C ASP A 23 8.32 -0.76 -2.95
N LEU A 24 7.48 -0.02 -3.69
CA LEU A 24 7.13 -0.35 -5.06
C LEU A 24 7.29 0.89 -5.92
N VAL A 25 7.55 0.68 -7.19
CA VAL A 25 7.51 1.75 -8.19
C VAL A 25 6.52 1.32 -9.25
N GLY A 26 5.48 2.13 -9.45
CA GLY A 26 4.49 1.87 -10.47
C GLY A 26 4.58 2.90 -11.58
N SER A 27 4.14 2.53 -12.76
CA SER A 27 4.12 3.47 -13.89
C SER A 27 2.86 3.29 -14.70
N SER A 28 2.53 4.33 -15.46
CA SER A 28 1.36 4.32 -16.31
C SER A 28 1.50 5.43 -17.36
N THR A 29 0.99 5.17 -18.54
CA THR A 29 0.88 6.23 -19.55
C THR A 29 -0.41 7.03 -19.38
N VAL A 30 -1.26 6.65 -18.45
CA VAL A 30 -2.61 7.24 -18.29
C VAL A 30 -2.66 8.26 -17.15
N SER A 31 -2.24 7.89 -15.95
CA SER A 31 -2.38 8.77 -14.80
C SER A 31 -1.58 8.24 -13.60
N ILE A 32 -1.42 9.13 -12.61
CA ILE A 32 -0.81 8.73 -11.33
C ILE A 32 -1.68 7.67 -10.65
N ASP A 33 -3.00 7.87 -10.65
CA ASP A 33 -3.90 6.89 -10.02
C ASP A 33 -3.77 5.53 -10.67
N ASP A 34 -3.64 5.51 -12.00
CA ASP A 34 -3.49 4.25 -12.71
C ASP A 34 -2.15 3.60 -12.38
N ALA A 35 -1.09 4.40 -12.21
CA ALA A 35 0.22 3.89 -11.83
C ALA A 35 0.16 3.22 -10.45
N ILE A 36 -0.57 3.81 -9.50
CA ILE A 36 -0.76 3.23 -8.18
C ILE A 36 -1.48 1.89 -8.29
N LYS A 37 -2.58 1.86 -9.03
CA LYS A 37 -3.37 0.63 -9.19
C LYS A 37 -2.56 -0.48 -9.83
N ASN A 38 -1.75 -0.13 -10.83
CA ASN A 38 -0.89 -1.11 -11.50
C ASN A 38 0.12 -1.71 -10.53
N ALA A 39 0.75 -0.87 -9.72
CA ALA A 39 1.74 -1.33 -8.76
C ALA A 39 1.11 -2.26 -7.72
N ILE A 40 -0.04 -1.89 -7.19
CA ILE A 40 -0.70 -2.68 -6.16
C ILE A 40 -1.20 -4.00 -6.74
N ALA A 41 -1.75 -3.98 -7.95
CA ALA A 41 -2.21 -5.21 -8.59
C ALA A 41 -1.07 -6.19 -8.80
N GLU A 42 0.09 -5.68 -9.17
CA GLU A 42 1.25 -6.54 -9.38
C GLU A 42 1.75 -7.10 -8.06
N ALA A 43 1.83 -6.27 -7.04
CA ALA A 43 2.28 -6.71 -5.71
C ALA A 43 1.32 -7.75 -5.12
N ALA A 44 0.03 -7.62 -5.36
CA ALA A 44 -0.97 -8.52 -4.82
C ALA A 44 -0.83 -9.95 -5.36
N LYS A 45 -0.11 -10.13 -6.45
CA LYS A 45 0.11 -11.47 -7.00
C LYS A 45 1.01 -12.32 -6.11
N THR A 46 1.89 -11.69 -5.34
CA THR A 46 2.87 -12.41 -4.53
C THR A 46 2.85 -12.06 -3.05
N ILE A 47 2.21 -10.95 -2.67
CA ILE A 47 2.17 -10.52 -1.28
C ILE A 47 0.75 -10.63 -0.76
N GLN A 48 0.58 -11.37 0.32
CA GLN A 48 -0.74 -11.55 0.95
C GLN A 48 -0.96 -10.47 1.99
N ASN A 49 -2.23 -10.20 2.26
CA ASN A 49 -2.65 -9.31 3.35
C ASN A 49 -2.23 -7.87 3.17
N LEU A 50 -2.18 -7.39 1.94
CA LEU A 50 -1.95 -5.97 1.68
C LEU A 50 -3.09 -5.16 2.28
N GLU A 51 -2.77 -4.12 3.06
CA GLU A 51 -3.80 -3.37 3.77
C GLU A 51 -3.83 -1.89 3.47
N TRP A 52 -2.67 -1.27 3.22
CA TRP A 52 -2.66 0.16 2.89
C TRP A 52 -1.46 0.50 2.03
N PHE A 53 -1.48 1.70 1.49
CA PHE A 53 -0.32 2.22 0.78
C PHE A 53 -0.07 3.67 1.16
N GLU A 54 1.16 4.12 0.95
CA GLU A 54 1.58 5.50 1.13
C GLU A 54 2.37 5.90 -0.09
N VAL A 55 2.00 6.98 -0.72
CA VAL A 55 2.77 7.49 -1.85
C VAL A 55 3.88 8.36 -1.31
N THR A 56 5.13 8.02 -1.64
CA THR A 56 6.28 8.75 -1.16
C THR A 56 6.85 9.68 -2.22
N GLU A 57 6.59 9.42 -3.48
CA GLU A 57 7.08 10.28 -4.55
C GLU A 57 6.21 10.10 -5.78
N THR A 58 5.87 11.21 -6.42
CA THR A 58 5.24 11.18 -7.73
C THR A 58 6.17 11.90 -8.69
N ARG A 59 6.33 11.31 -9.87
CA ARG A 59 7.16 11.91 -10.91
C ARG A 59 6.67 11.43 -12.25
N GLY A 60 7.27 11.95 -13.30
CA GLY A 60 6.90 11.56 -14.63
C GLY A 60 8.07 11.72 -15.58
N HIS A 61 7.86 11.30 -16.80
CA HIS A 61 8.86 11.38 -17.83
C HIS A 61 8.32 12.29 -18.94
N ILE A 62 9.15 13.22 -19.37
CA ILE A 62 8.75 14.17 -20.41
C ILE A 62 9.37 13.72 -21.71
N GLU A 63 8.54 13.61 -22.75
CA GLU A 63 8.98 13.28 -24.11
C GLU A 63 8.37 14.28 -25.07
N ASN A 64 9.22 14.93 -25.83
CA ASN A 64 8.78 15.89 -26.82
C ASN A 64 7.85 16.98 -26.27
N GLY A 65 8.17 17.45 -25.05
CA GLY A 65 7.39 18.50 -24.40
C GLY A 65 6.07 18.05 -23.83
N GLN A 66 5.84 16.75 -23.73
CA GLN A 66 4.59 16.18 -23.21
C GLN A 66 4.92 15.13 -22.18
N VAL A 67 3.93 14.80 -21.36
CA VAL A 67 4.11 13.73 -20.38
C VAL A 67 4.07 12.40 -21.12
N GLY A 68 5.20 11.69 -21.11
CA GLY A 68 5.29 10.38 -21.73
C GLY A 68 4.71 9.31 -20.83
N HIS A 69 5.03 9.35 -19.55
CA HIS A 69 4.37 8.47 -18.60
C HIS A 69 4.51 9.02 -17.19
N PHE A 70 3.67 8.51 -16.31
CA PHE A 70 3.62 8.85 -14.89
C PHE A 70 4.28 7.75 -14.10
N GLN A 71 4.96 8.12 -13.02
CA GLN A 71 5.64 7.15 -12.17
C GLN A 71 5.40 7.51 -10.71
N VAL A 72 5.11 6.51 -9.89
CA VAL A 72 4.94 6.73 -8.45
C VAL A 72 5.82 5.77 -7.68
N THR A 73 6.40 6.27 -6.60
CA THR A 73 7.05 5.43 -5.62
C THR A 73 6.12 5.36 -4.42
N LEU A 74 5.83 4.16 -3.97
CA LEU A 74 4.91 3.99 -2.85
C LEU A 74 5.40 2.87 -1.96
N LYS A 75 4.97 2.95 -0.71
CA LYS A 75 5.16 1.86 0.25
C LYS A 75 3.82 1.18 0.42
N VAL A 76 3.82 -0.14 0.42
CA VAL A 76 2.60 -0.89 0.77
C VAL A 76 2.84 -1.58 2.09
N GLY A 77 1.82 -1.56 2.94
CA GLY A 77 1.86 -2.22 4.22
C GLY A 77 1.04 -3.50 4.17
N PHE A 78 1.57 -4.54 4.76
CA PHE A 78 0.85 -5.80 4.82
C PHE A 78 1.08 -6.46 6.17
N ARG A 79 0.10 -7.24 6.58
CA ARG A 79 0.14 -7.90 7.88
C ARG A 79 0.94 -9.19 7.78
N ILE A 80 1.79 -9.41 8.77
CA ILE A 80 2.53 -10.67 8.88
C ILE A 80 1.52 -11.76 9.19
N THR A 81 1.59 -12.85 8.46
CA THR A 81 0.56 -13.88 8.47
C THR A 81 0.33 -14.50 9.84
N ASN A 82 1.36 -14.68 10.62
CA ASN A 82 1.26 -15.34 11.92
C ASN A 82 1.34 -14.39 13.09
N SER A 83 1.05 -13.13 12.88
CA SER A 83 1.13 -12.16 13.97
C SER A 83 -0.24 -11.86 14.56
#